data_0d6774bfac0d5dd425a8b1168da43bc9
#
_entry.id   0d6774bfac0d5dd425a8b1168da43bc9
#
_cell.length_a   1.000
_cell.length_b   1.000
_cell.length_c   1.000
_cell.angle_alpha   90.00
_cell.angle_beta   90.00
_cell.angle_gamma   90.00
#
_symmetry.space_group_name_H-M   'P 1'
#
loop_
_entity.id
_entity.type
_entity.pdbx_description
1 polymer ?
#
loop_
_entity_poly.entity_id
_entity_poly.type
_entity_poly.pdbx_seq_one_letter_code
_entity_poly.pdbx_strand_id
1 'polypeptide(L)'
;ICEKLKDRIFWIPWGSCLYDWDQLQKVKPIMSGFKYDLGFVGMKWGVEGRGNVDSIFNYLDPLVNNYGFKCALKGKGFTRRHVSERVHKKILQKSQLCPIINAPSWRAEKGIQDRFWTVFSTGRFGVTDTAGVLEFYNENEVVWSEDPQEYVDLSLFYHKHLDKQLPFIEKILKRIKTEYNYFHSWDTIIKTLIKDQK
;
A
#
# COMPACT_ATOMS: atom_id res chain seq x y z
N ILE A 1 -0.29 -25.66 14.31
CA ILE A 1 -0.33 -26.17 12.92
C ILE A 1 0.24 -27.56 12.95
N CYS A 2 -0.51 -28.54 12.42
CA CYS A 2 -0.11 -29.96 12.44
C CYS A 2 1.19 -30.14 11.64
N GLU A 3 2.20 -30.80 12.24
CA GLU A 3 3.51 -31.04 11.57
C GLU A 3 3.36 -31.71 10.20
N LYS A 4 2.32 -32.55 10.04
CA LYS A 4 2.00 -33.21 8.77
C LYS A 4 1.60 -32.27 7.63
N LEU A 5 1.35 -30.98 7.91
CA LEU A 5 0.95 -29.99 6.93
C LEU A 5 2.04 -28.96 6.64
N LYS A 6 3.20 -28.99 7.34
CA LYS A 6 4.28 -28.01 7.14
C LYS A 6 4.72 -27.92 5.68
N ASP A 7 4.88 -29.06 5.03
CA ASP A 7 5.34 -29.14 3.64
C ASP A 7 4.23 -28.83 2.60
N ARG A 8 2.99 -28.63 3.08
CA ARG A 8 1.82 -28.30 2.24
C ARG A 8 1.29 -26.90 2.48
N ILE A 9 1.89 -26.15 3.40
CA ILE A 9 1.54 -24.77 3.67
C ILE A 9 2.59 -23.90 2.98
N PHE A 10 2.17 -23.15 1.98
CA PHE A 10 2.97 -22.12 1.37
C PHE A 10 2.27 -20.78 1.54
N TRP A 11 3.08 -19.81 1.85
CA TRP A 11 2.63 -18.45 2.05
C TRP A 11 2.68 -17.69 0.72
N ILE A 12 1.58 -17.04 0.39
CA ILE A 12 1.45 -16.24 -0.82
C ILE A 12 1.13 -14.81 -0.41
N PRO A 13 1.98 -13.84 -0.72
CA PRO A 13 1.71 -12.45 -0.40
C PRO A 13 0.48 -11.96 -1.16
N TRP A 14 -0.25 -11.06 -0.55
CA TRP A 14 -1.28 -10.29 -1.24
C TRP A 14 -0.63 -9.51 -2.38
N GLY A 15 -1.27 -9.50 -3.52
CA GLY A 15 -0.81 -8.76 -4.69
C GLY A 15 -1.73 -7.60 -5.03
N SER A 16 -1.36 -6.82 -6.02
CA SER A 16 -2.24 -5.80 -6.56
C SER A 16 -3.38 -6.42 -7.37
N CYS A 17 -4.61 -5.99 -7.12
CA CYS A 17 -5.81 -6.43 -7.82
C CYS A 17 -6.42 -5.35 -8.74
N LEU A 18 -5.84 -4.15 -8.82
CA LEU A 18 -6.42 -3.03 -9.57
C LEU A 18 -6.25 -3.10 -11.09
N TYR A 19 -5.40 -3.99 -11.58
CA TYR A 19 -5.06 -4.09 -12.99
C TYR A 19 -5.06 -5.54 -13.44
N ASP A 20 -5.49 -5.78 -14.68
CA ASP A 20 -5.13 -6.99 -15.38
C ASP A 20 -3.61 -7.00 -15.69
N TRP A 21 -3.11 -8.14 -16.16
CA TRP A 21 -1.67 -8.32 -16.43
C TRP A 21 -1.12 -7.29 -17.41
N ASP A 22 -1.81 -7.09 -18.53
CA ASP A 22 -1.34 -6.21 -19.60
C ASP A 22 -1.35 -4.74 -19.16
N GLN A 23 -2.34 -4.34 -18.39
CA GLN A 23 -2.42 -3.00 -17.81
C GLN A 23 -1.30 -2.79 -16.81
N LEU A 24 -1.06 -3.75 -15.91
CA LEU A 24 0.00 -3.67 -14.90
C LEU A 24 1.38 -3.51 -15.54
N GLN A 25 1.68 -4.26 -16.61
CA GLN A 25 2.96 -4.15 -17.31
C GLN A 25 3.20 -2.75 -17.92
N LYS A 26 2.15 -2.06 -18.32
CA LYS A 26 2.22 -0.71 -18.92
C LYS A 26 2.32 0.42 -17.89
N VAL A 27 2.09 0.15 -16.61
CA VAL A 27 2.19 1.19 -15.56
C VAL A 27 3.61 1.74 -15.48
N LYS A 28 3.72 3.05 -15.37
CA LYS A 28 4.97 3.79 -15.16
C LYS A 28 4.84 4.72 -13.95
N PRO A 29 5.94 5.12 -13.32
CA PRO A 29 5.91 6.17 -12.30
C PRO A 29 5.21 7.43 -12.80
N ILE A 30 4.36 8.03 -11.96
CA ILE A 30 3.66 9.27 -12.24
C ILE A 30 4.27 10.36 -11.36
N MET A 31 5.00 11.30 -11.98
CA MET A 31 5.77 12.34 -11.28
C MET A 31 5.20 13.75 -11.47
N SER A 32 4.07 13.90 -12.15
CA SER A 32 3.45 15.19 -12.43
C SER A 32 1.94 15.11 -12.65
N GLY A 33 1.28 16.25 -12.83
CA GLY A 33 -0.15 16.31 -13.13
C GLY A 33 -1.05 16.04 -11.92
N PHE A 34 -0.54 16.28 -10.71
CA PHE A 34 -1.27 16.10 -9.48
C PHE A 34 -2.37 17.12 -9.30
N LYS A 35 -3.47 16.66 -8.75
CA LYS A 35 -4.62 17.49 -8.35
C LYS A 35 -4.67 17.67 -6.84
N TYR A 36 -4.11 16.72 -6.11
CA TYR A 36 -4.13 16.62 -4.66
C TYR A 36 -2.71 16.44 -4.14
N ASP A 37 -2.42 17.02 -3.01
CA ASP A 37 -1.19 16.77 -2.28
C ASP A 37 -1.21 15.39 -1.65
N LEU A 38 -2.41 14.99 -1.15
CA LEU A 38 -2.60 13.71 -0.47
C LEU A 38 -3.86 13.00 -0.98
N GLY A 39 -3.74 11.71 -1.30
CA GLY A 39 -4.84 10.84 -1.65
C GLY A 39 -4.92 9.59 -0.79
N PHE A 40 -6.05 9.38 -0.14
CA PHE A 40 -6.31 8.19 0.66
C PHE A 40 -7.69 7.61 0.32
N VAL A 41 -7.69 6.33 -0.02
CA VAL A 41 -8.93 5.56 -0.26
C VAL A 41 -8.96 4.39 0.70
N GLY A 42 -9.94 4.38 1.60
CA GLY A 42 -10.03 3.35 2.62
C GLY A 42 -11.21 3.58 3.57
N MET A 43 -11.35 2.71 4.55
CA MET A 43 -12.35 2.87 5.59
C MET A 43 -11.72 3.47 6.85
N LYS A 44 -12.46 4.37 7.50
CA LYS A 44 -12.26 4.71 8.91
C LYS A 44 -13.34 3.94 9.71
N TRP A 45 -12.92 3.04 10.57
CA TRP A 45 -13.83 2.16 11.30
C TRP A 45 -13.35 1.87 12.72
N GLY A 46 -14.29 1.51 13.58
CA GLY A 46 -14.04 1.24 14.98
C GLY A 46 -14.19 2.49 15.85
N VAL A 47 -13.69 2.35 17.06
CA VAL A 47 -13.59 3.38 18.09
C VAL A 47 -12.17 3.38 18.61
N GLU A 48 -11.83 4.33 19.48
CA GLU A 48 -10.53 4.38 20.15
C GLU A 48 -10.15 3.00 20.76
N GLY A 49 -8.93 2.55 20.54
CA GLY A 49 -8.44 1.25 20.96
C GLY A 49 -8.96 0.05 20.16
N ARG A 50 -9.91 0.25 19.23
CA ARG A 50 -10.46 -0.85 18.43
C ARG A 50 -10.77 -0.44 16.99
N GLY A 51 -10.09 -1.07 16.05
CA GLY A 51 -10.22 -0.76 14.62
C GLY A 51 -9.02 0.03 14.10
N ASN A 52 -9.23 0.98 13.18
CA ASN A 52 -8.15 1.80 12.63
C ASN A 52 -8.27 3.30 12.93
N VAL A 53 -9.15 3.68 13.83
CA VAL A 53 -9.38 5.10 14.16
C VAL A 53 -8.10 5.73 14.70
N ASP A 54 -7.39 5.05 15.60
CA ASP A 54 -6.14 5.54 16.19
C ASP A 54 -5.04 5.68 15.14
N SER A 55 -4.95 4.74 14.19
CA SER A 55 -4.01 4.86 13.08
C SER A 55 -4.31 6.06 12.20
N ILE A 56 -5.58 6.29 11.88
CA ILE A 56 -5.98 7.46 11.09
C ILE A 56 -5.65 8.75 11.86
N PHE A 57 -5.95 8.80 13.15
CA PHE A 57 -5.67 9.96 14.00
C PHE A 57 -4.16 10.23 14.10
N ASN A 58 -3.35 9.21 14.29
CA ASN A 58 -1.91 9.37 14.52
C ASN A 58 -1.09 9.63 13.25
N TYR A 59 -1.48 9.03 12.12
CA TYR A 59 -0.67 9.06 10.89
C TYR A 59 -1.27 9.93 9.77
N LEU A 60 -2.61 9.97 9.64
CA LEU A 60 -3.25 10.70 8.54
C LEU A 60 -3.72 12.10 8.96
N ASP A 61 -4.40 12.21 10.08
CA ASP A 61 -4.99 13.47 10.52
C ASP A 61 -3.95 14.61 10.70
N PRO A 62 -2.71 14.37 11.18
CA PRO A 62 -1.69 15.42 11.22
C PRO A 62 -1.36 15.96 9.83
N LEU A 63 -1.22 15.10 8.82
CA LEU A 63 -0.96 15.53 7.43
C LEU A 63 -2.12 16.36 6.85
N VAL A 64 -3.35 16.01 7.22
CA VAL A 64 -4.56 16.70 6.74
C VAL A 64 -4.76 18.04 7.43
N ASN A 65 -4.65 18.06 8.77
CA ASN A 65 -5.10 19.19 9.57
C ASN A 65 -4.02 20.24 9.84
N ASN A 66 -2.74 19.81 9.93
CA ASN A 66 -1.67 20.71 10.38
C ASN A 66 -0.90 21.37 9.22
N TYR A 67 -0.94 20.79 8.01
CA TYR A 67 -0.09 21.23 6.90
C TYR A 67 -0.84 21.81 5.71
N GLY A 68 -2.17 21.95 5.80
CA GLY A 68 -2.98 22.58 4.75
C GLY A 68 -3.00 21.81 3.42
N PHE A 69 -2.75 20.51 3.43
CA PHE A 69 -2.74 19.69 2.23
C PHE A 69 -4.10 19.66 1.54
N LYS A 70 -4.12 19.81 0.24
CA LYS A 70 -5.29 19.57 -0.58
C LYS A 70 -5.54 18.07 -0.70
N CYS A 71 -6.48 17.55 0.08
CA CYS A 71 -6.68 16.12 0.26
C CYS A 71 -7.83 15.55 -0.57
N ALA A 72 -7.69 14.30 -1.02
CA ALA A 72 -8.76 13.47 -1.54
C ALA A 72 -8.95 12.24 -0.64
N LEU A 73 -9.80 12.37 0.37
CA LEU A 73 -10.13 11.31 1.32
C LEU A 73 -11.46 10.67 0.91
N LYS A 74 -11.48 9.36 0.64
CA LYS A 74 -12.66 8.64 0.16
C LYS A 74 -12.81 7.28 0.82
N GLY A 75 -14.07 6.84 0.94
CA GLY A 75 -14.48 5.57 1.53
C GLY A 75 -15.31 5.75 2.80
N LYS A 76 -15.77 4.64 3.40
CA LYS A 76 -16.64 4.68 4.58
C LYS A 76 -15.94 5.39 5.74
N GLY A 77 -16.61 6.29 6.40
CA GLY A 77 -16.06 7.13 7.48
C GLY A 77 -15.46 8.46 6.98
N PHE A 78 -15.12 8.58 5.68
CA PHE A 78 -14.74 9.84 5.04
C PHE A 78 -15.83 10.37 4.12
N THR A 79 -16.53 9.46 3.42
CA THR A 79 -17.66 9.79 2.54
C THR A 79 -18.78 8.77 2.69
N ARG A 80 -20.00 9.17 2.34
CA ARG A 80 -21.18 8.29 2.46
C ARG A 80 -21.26 7.19 1.40
N ARG A 81 -20.50 7.28 0.31
CA ARG A 81 -20.61 6.37 -0.84
C ARG A 81 -19.41 5.44 -0.94
N HIS A 82 -19.67 4.23 -1.36
CA HIS A 82 -18.63 3.30 -1.80
C HIS A 82 -17.84 3.90 -2.96
N VAL A 83 -16.54 3.63 -2.99
CA VAL A 83 -15.64 4.11 -4.05
C VAL A 83 -15.47 3.01 -5.08
N SER A 84 -15.86 3.28 -6.33
CA SER A 84 -15.58 2.33 -7.42
C SER A 84 -14.09 2.24 -7.69
N GLU A 85 -13.65 1.12 -8.21
CA GLU A 85 -12.25 0.86 -8.57
C GLU A 85 -11.67 1.94 -9.49
N ARG A 86 -12.43 2.37 -10.49
CA ARG A 86 -12.05 3.47 -11.41
C ARG A 86 -11.78 4.78 -10.66
N VAL A 87 -12.63 5.10 -9.69
CA VAL A 87 -12.46 6.32 -8.87
C VAL A 87 -11.27 6.17 -7.94
N HIS A 88 -11.06 4.97 -7.36
CA HIS A 88 -9.90 4.65 -6.53
C HIS A 88 -8.59 4.88 -7.31
N LYS A 89 -8.42 4.23 -8.46
CA LYS A 89 -7.26 4.45 -9.34
C LYS A 89 -7.03 5.93 -9.64
N LYS A 90 -8.09 6.65 -10.01
CA LYS A 90 -8.00 8.07 -10.38
C LYS A 90 -7.56 8.94 -9.20
N ILE A 91 -8.03 8.67 -7.98
CA ILE A 91 -7.59 9.41 -6.78
C ILE A 91 -6.11 9.18 -6.56
N LEU A 92 -5.65 7.93 -6.50
CA LEU A 92 -4.24 7.62 -6.30
C LEU A 92 -3.37 8.29 -7.38
N GLN A 93 -3.68 8.10 -8.66
CA GLN A 93 -2.92 8.65 -9.77
C GLN A 93 -2.87 10.19 -9.79
N LYS A 94 -3.87 10.86 -9.22
CA LYS A 94 -3.94 12.34 -9.16
C LYS A 94 -3.43 12.92 -7.84
N SER A 95 -2.89 12.10 -6.96
CA SER A 95 -2.34 12.53 -5.68
C SER A 95 -0.82 12.42 -5.67
N GLN A 96 -0.17 13.39 -5.06
CA GLN A 96 1.28 13.44 -4.96
C GLN A 96 1.81 12.44 -3.93
N LEU A 97 1.12 12.29 -2.81
CA LEU A 97 1.40 11.34 -1.74
C LEU A 97 0.19 10.45 -1.48
N CYS A 98 0.40 9.15 -1.33
CA CYS A 98 -0.66 8.19 -1.03
C CYS A 98 -0.33 7.42 0.26
N PRO A 99 -0.73 7.90 1.44
CA PRO A 99 -0.45 7.27 2.72
C PRO A 99 -0.89 5.81 2.78
N ILE A 100 -0.03 4.95 3.31
CA ILE A 100 -0.30 3.52 3.49
C ILE A 100 -0.37 3.27 4.99
N ILE A 101 -1.61 3.21 5.50
CA ILE A 101 -1.88 3.14 6.94
C ILE A 101 -2.65 1.87 7.25
N ASN A 102 -2.14 1.09 8.20
CA ASN A 102 -2.68 -0.17 8.64
C ASN A 102 -3.46 -0.01 9.97
N ALA A 103 -4.35 -0.95 10.28
CA ALA A 103 -4.90 -1.04 11.61
C ALA A 103 -3.82 -1.50 12.62
N PRO A 104 -3.92 -1.14 13.91
CA PRO A 104 -2.92 -1.54 14.91
C PRO A 104 -2.67 -3.04 14.99
N SER A 105 -3.72 -3.86 14.86
CA SER A 105 -3.59 -5.33 14.84
C SER A 105 -2.74 -5.84 13.67
N TRP A 106 -2.86 -5.22 12.50
CA TRP A 106 -2.04 -5.58 11.34
C TRP A 106 -0.57 -5.20 11.53
N ARG A 107 -0.30 -4.04 12.14
CA ARG A 107 1.09 -3.65 12.49
C ARG A 107 1.70 -4.60 13.51
N ALA A 108 0.97 -4.94 14.58
CA ALA A 108 1.43 -5.86 15.61
C ALA A 108 1.80 -7.25 15.05
N GLU A 109 1.12 -7.70 14.01
CA GLU A 109 1.39 -8.96 13.30
C GLU A 109 2.37 -8.79 12.12
N LYS A 110 2.96 -7.60 11.96
CA LYS A 110 3.79 -7.24 10.80
C LYS A 110 3.09 -7.50 9.45
N GLY A 111 1.76 -7.39 9.43
CA GLY A 111 0.97 -7.61 8.24
C GLY A 111 1.08 -6.45 7.26
N ILE A 112 1.05 -6.75 5.97
CA ILE A 112 0.95 -5.76 4.89
C ILE A 112 -0.43 -5.85 4.27
N GLN A 113 -1.17 -4.75 4.27
CA GLN A 113 -2.45 -4.69 3.58
C GLN A 113 -2.27 -4.50 2.07
N ASP A 114 -3.30 -4.87 1.31
CA ASP A 114 -3.41 -4.70 -0.14
C ASP A 114 -3.16 -3.26 -0.61
N ARG A 115 -3.39 -2.27 0.27
CA ARG A 115 -3.14 -0.85 -0.02
C ARG A 115 -1.69 -0.56 -0.41
N PHE A 116 -0.71 -1.25 0.18
CA PHE A 116 0.69 -1.11 -0.20
C PHE A 116 0.86 -1.43 -1.70
N TRP A 117 0.42 -2.62 -2.09
CA TRP A 117 0.49 -3.07 -3.47
C TRP A 117 -0.32 -2.19 -4.42
N THR A 118 -1.49 -1.77 -3.97
CA THR A 118 -2.41 -0.92 -4.73
C THR A 118 -1.80 0.45 -5.04
N VAL A 119 -1.17 1.12 -4.08
CA VAL A 119 -0.53 2.42 -4.28
C VAL A 119 0.58 2.31 -5.32
N PHE A 120 1.53 1.42 -5.12
CA PHE A 120 2.67 1.30 -6.02
C PHE A 120 2.30 0.74 -7.40
N SER A 121 1.31 -0.14 -7.50
CA SER A 121 0.80 -0.60 -8.81
C SER A 121 0.13 0.48 -9.63
N THR A 122 -0.27 1.61 -9.03
CA THR A 122 -0.75 2.78 -9.77
C THR A 122 0.36 3.74 -10.20
N GLY A 123 1.62 3.40 -9.97
CA GLY A 123 2.78 4.25 -10.27
C GLY A 123 2.96 5.40 -9.28
N ARG A 124 2.42 5.27 -8.07
CA ARG A 124 2.45 6.30 -7.04
C ARG A 124 3.29 5.90 -5.84
N PHE A 125 3.67 6.90 -5.05
CA PHE A 125 4.47 6.77 -3.83
C PHE A 125 3.59 6.86 -2.58
N GLY A 126 3.97 6.10 -1.55
CA GLY A 126 3.40 6.18 -0.21
C GLY A 126 4.42 5.81 0.87
N VAL A 127 4.31 6.44 2.02
CA VAL A 127 4.98 6.01 3.25
C VAL A 127 4.08 4.98 3.94
N THR A 128 4.66 3.93 4.48
CA THR A 128 3.90 2.91 5.22
C THR A 128 4.20 2.93 6.71
N ASP A 129 3.22 2.56 7.52
CA ASP A 129 3.26 2.55 8.98
C ASP A 129 3.56 1.16 9.57
N THR A 130 4.17 0.26 8.80
CA THR A 130 4.48 -1.10 9.30
C THR A 130 5.86 -1.58 8.86
N ALA A 131 6.61 -2.13 9.81
CA ALA A 131 7.87 -2.84 9.55
C ALA A 131 7.67 -4.14 8.76
N GLY A 132 6.45 -4.65 8.64
CA GLY A 132 6.14 -5.86 7.87
C GLY A 132 6.60 -5.79 6.41
N VAL A 133 6.77 -4.59 5.84
CA VAL A 133 7.31 -4.42 4.49
C VAL A 133 8.74 -4.93 4.34
N LEU A 134 9.49 -5.02 5.43
CA LEU A 134 10.87 -5.52 5.43
C LEU A 134 10.97 -7.04 5.25
N GLU A 135 9.86 -7.76 5.33
CA GLU A 135 9.81 -9.18 4.95
C GLU A 135 9.88 -9.37 3.42
N PHE A 136 9.61 -8.31 2.66
CA PHE A 136 9.54 -8.33 1.18
C PHE A 136 10.58 -7.44 0.53
N TYR A 137 11.00 -6.39 1.21
CA TYR A 137 11.87 -5.35 0.67
C TYR A 137 13.00 -5.04 1.65
N ASN A 138 14.14 -4.60 1.14
CA ASN A 138 15.20 -4.08 1.98
C ASN A 138 14.85 -2.65 2.47
N GLU A 139 15.48 -2.21 3.55
CA GLU A 139 15.26 -0.86 4.14
C GLU A 139 15.48 0.27 3.12
N ASN A 140 16.38 0.09 2.17
CA ASN A 140 16.66 1.09 1.11
C ASN A 140 15.70 1.01 -0.10
N GLU A 141 14.72 0.13 -0.07
CA GLU A 141 13.73 -0.05 -1.15
C GLU A 141 12.35 0.48 -0.78
N VAL A 142 12.07 0.70 0.49
CA VAL A 142 10.78 1.18 1.02
C VAL A 142 10.99 2.35 1.97
N VAL A 143 9.95 3.14 2.15
CA VAL A 143 9.90 4.21 3.15
C VAL A 143 8.82 3.85 4.16
N TRP A 144 9.21 3.68 5.40
CA TRP A 144 8.32 3.25 6.47
C TRP A 144 8.71 3.85 7.82
N SER A 145 7.75 3.98 8.72
CA SER A 145 7.98 4.20 10.14
C SER A 145 6.74 3.81 10.94
N GLU A 146 6.92 3.13 12.05
CA GLU A 146 5.88 2.86 13.04
C GLU A 146 5.74 4.00 14.05
N ASP A 147 6.70 4.91 14.12
CA ASP A 147 6.59 6.15 14.90
C ASP A 147 5.74 7.17 14.16
N PRO A 148 4.64 7.67 14.76
CA PRO A 148 3.76 8.61 14.09
C PRO A 148 4.43 9.93 13.68
N GLN A 149 5.35 10.46 14.51
CA GLN A 149 6.01 11.71 14.20
C GLN A 149 6.99 11.53 13.04
N GLU A 150 7.81 10.49 13.08
CA GLU A 150 8.74 10.17 12.00
C GLU A 150 7.98 9.87 10.69
N TYR A 151 6.84 9.16 10.74
CA TYR A 151 5.99 8.94 9.58
C TYR A 151 5.52 10.24 8.93
N VAL A 152 5.09 11.20 9.77
CA VAL A 152 4.68 12.53 9.29
C VAL A 152 5.86 13.26 8.66
N ASP A 153 7.02 13.28 9.32
CA ASP A 153 8.23 13.95 8.83
C ASP A 153 8.72 13.36 7.50
N LEU A 154 8.73 12.04 7.36
CA LEU A 154 9.01 11.35 6.11
C LEU A 154 8.00 11.72 5.02
N SER A 155 6.73 11.75 5.35
CA SER A 155 5.68 12.14 4.42
C SER A 155 5.87 13.57 3.91
N LEU A 156 6.20 14.51 4.79
CA LEU A 156 6.49 15.90 4.45
C LEU A 156 7.75 16.03 3.60
N PHE A 157 8.80 15.30 3.95
CA PHE A 157 10.05 15.28 3.19
C PHE A 157 9.79 14.83 1.75
N TYR A 158 9.16 13.67 1.57
CA TYR A 158 8.89 13.15 0.23
C TYR A 158 7.84 13.95 -0.54
N HIS A 159 6.91 14.63 0.14
CA HIS A 159 6.01 15.59 -0.51
C HIS A 159 6.79 16.77 -1.12
N LYS A 160 7.79 17.28 -0.43
CA LYS A 160 8.64 18.38 -0.92
C LYS A 160 9.65 17.96 -2.00
N HIS A 161 10.10 16.71 -1.97
CA HIS A 161 11.18 16.17 -2.79
C HIS A 161 10.68 15.05 -3.70
N LEU A 162 9.92 15.42 -4.74
CA LEU A 162 9.34 14.46 -5.69
C LEU A 162 10.39 13.57 -6.37
N ASP A 163 11.53 14.13 -6.72
CA ASP A 163 12.63 13.40 -7.34
C ASP A 163 13.09 12.22 -6.47
N LYS A 164 13.01 12.36 -5.15
CA LYS A 164 13.38 11.30 -4.21
C LYS A 164 12.36 10.16 -4.12
N GLN A 165 11.12 10.36 -4.58
CA GLN A 165 10.12 9.30 -4.64
C GLN A 165 10.41 8.29 -5.77
N LEU A 166 10.95 8.77 -6.89
CA LEU A 166 11.09 7.99 -8.12
C LEU A 166 11.81 6.65 -7.93
N PRO A 167 12.99 6.58 -7.28
CA PRO A 167 13.70 5.32 -7.11
C PRO A 167 12.90 4.25 -6.36
N PHE A 168 12.11 4.64 -5.37
CA PHE A 168 11.25 3.72 -4.60
C PHE A 168 10.08 3.22 -5.46
N ILE A 169 9.42 4.12 -6.20
CA ILE A 169 8.32 3.73 -7.10
C ILE A 169 8.83 2.71 -8.13
N GLU A 170 9.97 2.97 -8.76
CA GLU A 170 10.53 2.09 -9.79
C GLU A 170 10.89 0.72 -9.24
N LYS A 171 11.59 0.66 -8.11
CA LYS A 171 12.00 -0.60 -7.48
C LYS A 171 10.79 -1.45 -7.07
N ILE A 172 9.85 -0.84 -6.33
CA ILE A 172 8.67 -1.55 -5.84
C ILE A 172 7.77 -1.98 -7.00
N LEU A 173 7.52 -1.09 -7.97
CA LEU A 173 6.70 -1.39 -9.13
C LEU A 173 7.31 -2.52 -9.98
N LYS A 174 8.63 -2.55 -10.14
CA LYS A 174 9.33 -3.64 -10.82
C LYS A 174 9.02 -4.97 -10.12
N ARG A 175 9.20 -5.05 -8.81
CA ARG A 175 8.94 -6.27 -8.04
C ARG A 175 7.45 -6.66 -8.03
N ILE A 176 6.53 -5.69 -8.00
CA ILE A 176 5.10 -5.98 -8.17
C ILE A 176 4.85 -6.64 -9.53
N LYS A 177 5.45 -6.15 -10.61
CA LYS A 177 5.29 -6.72 -11.95
C LYS A 177 5.87 -8.12 -12.09
N THR A 178 6.93 -8.45 -11.38
CA THR A 178 7.67 -9.72 -11.57
C THR A 178 7.43 -10.74 -10.47
N GLU A 179 7.09 -10.31 -9.25
CA GLU A 179 7.06 -11.18 -8.07
C GLU A 179 5.75 -11.10 -7.28
N TYR A 180 5.28 -9.88 -6.99
CA TYR A 180 4.19 -9.64 -6.03
C TYR A 180 2.89 -9.23 -6.72
N ASN A 181 2.32 -10.15 -7.51
CA ASN A 181 1.03 -9.97 -8.14
C ASN A 181 0.24 -11.29 -8.14
N TYR A 182 -1.06 -11.20 -8.28
CA TYR A 182 -1.92 -12.38 -8.23
C TYR A 182 -1.64 -13.41 -9.33
N PHE A 183 -1.16 -12.98 -10.48
CA PHE A 183 -0.82 -13.91 -11.57
C PHE A 183 0.37 -14.79 -11.18
N HIS A 184 1.39 -14.18 -10.59
CA HIS A 184 2.55 -14.92 -10.08
C HIS A 184 2.18 -15.85 -8.90
N SER A 185 1.30 -15.39 -8.02
CA SER A 185 0.78 -16.20 -6.92
C SER A 185 0.02 -17.42 -7.43
N TRP A 186 -0.86 -17.27 -8.41
CA TRP A 186 -1.57 -18.39 -9.04
C TRP A 186 -0.64 -19.35 -9.77
N ASP A 187 0.35 -18.84 -10.51
CA ASP A 187 1.36 -19.68 -11.18
C ASP A 187 2.13 -20.54 -10.17
N THR A 188 2.50 -19.97 -9.03
CA THR A 188 3.16 -20.68 -7.93
C THR A 188 2.28 -21.77 -7.34
N ILE A 189 1.00 -21.48 -7.08
CA ILE A 189 0.04 -22.48 -6.57
C ILE A 189 -0.09 -23.65 -7.56
N ILE A 190 -0.33 -23.34 -8.84
CA ILE A 190 -0.53 -24.36 -9.88
C ILE A 190 0.71 -25.25 -10.02
N LYS A 191 1.91 -24.64 -10.07
CA LYS A 191 3.17 -25.39 -10.18
C LYS A 191 3.40 -26.31 -8.97
N THR A 192 3.04 -25.87 -7.77
CA THR A 192 3.17 -26.67 -6.55
C THR A 192 2.21 -27.86 -6.58
N LEU A 193 0.94 -27.63 -6.95
CA LEU A 193 -0.05 -28.69 -7.05
C LEU A 193 0.29 -29.76 -8.10
N ILE A 194 0.90 -29.36 -9.23
CA ILE A 194 1.34 -30.30 -10.27
C ILE A 194 2.53 -31.15 -9.81
N LYS A 195 3.44 -30.58 -9.00
CA LYS A 195 4.58 -31.35 -8.44
C LYS A 195 4.13 -32.43 -7.47
N ASP A 196 3.10 -32.16 -6.69
CA ASP A 196 2.56 -33.12 -5.69
C ASP A 196 1.79 -34.31 -6.33
N GLN A 197 1.52 -34.24 -7.65
CA GLN A 197 0.82 -35.32 -8.38
C GLN A 197 1.79 -36.30 -9.07
N LYS A 198 3.09 -36.07 -9.00
CA LYS A 198 4.16 -36.96 -9.52
C LYS A 198 4.86 -37.67 -8.38
#